data_fd5129518a5bff5f3751c538bac99445
#
_entry.id   fd5129518a5bff5f3751c538bac99445
#
_cell.length_a   1.000
_cell.length_b   1.000
_cell.length_c   1.000
_cell.angle_alpha   90.00
_cell.angle_beta   90.00
_cell.angle_gamma   90.00
#
_symmetry.space_group_name_H-M   'P 1'
#
loop_
_entity.id
_entity.type
_entity.pdbx_description
1 polymer ?
#
loop_
_entity_poly.entity_id
_entity_poly.type
_entity_poly.pdbx_seq_one_letter_code
_entity_poly.pdbx_strand_id
1 'polypeptide(L)'
;KEHNPITLTPHQIEKFVMAWYNRQAITYFNERAEPYAHKLGVPLPPIKLSRAKTRWGSCSSTGTISLNRALMFIKPELVRYLMTHELCHTMHMNHSLRYWQLVECYQPDYKSFEKRLHQASLQVPYWARSQ
;
A
#
# COMPACT_ATOMS: atom_id res chain seq x y z
N LYS A 1 -32.01 28.08 -24.61
CA LYS A 1 -32.19 26.82 -23.96
C LYS A 1 -31.41 26.73 -22.67
N GLU A 2 -32.07 26.27 -21.64
CA GLU A 2 -31.47 26.22 -20.31
C GLU A 2 -30.82 24.87 -20.04
N HIS A 3 -29.74 24.90 -19.30
CA HIS A 3 -29.13 23.73 -18.77
C HIS A 3 -29.22 23.78 -17.26
N ASN A 4 -29.83 22.77 -16.68
CA ASN A 4 -29.83 22.65 -15.25
C ASN A 4 -28.45 22.18 -14.82
N PRO A 5 -27.85 22.88 -13.88
CA PRO A 5 -26.54 22.40 -13.40
C PRO A 5 -26.73 21.06 -12.70
N ILE A 6 -25.77 20.21 -12.89
CA ILE A 6 -25.76 18.94 -12.19
C ILE A 6 -25.46 19.24 -10.73
N THR A 7 -26.41 18.92 -9.87
CA THR A 7 -26.25 19.14 -8.44
C THR A 7 -25.98 17.79 -7.76
N LEU A 8 -24.83 17.68 -7.12
CA LEU A 8 -24.46 16.48 -6.40
C LEU A 8 -24.73 16.66 -4.92
N THR A 9 -25.25 15.62 -4.28
CA THR A 9 -25.37 15.62 -2.84
C THR A 9 -24.00 15.49 -2.21
N PRO A 10 -23.82 15.91 -0.95
CA PRO A 10 -22.55 15.71 -0.27
C PRO A 10 -22.10 14.24 -0.27
N HIS A 11 -23.03 13.31 -0.16
CA HIS A 11 -22.73 11.88 -0.20
C HIS A 11 -22.19 11.46 -1.57
N GLN A 12 -22.78 11.97 -2.66
CA GLN A 12 -22.32 11.68 -4.01
C GLN A 12 -20.93 12.26 -4.26
N ILE A 13 -20.69 13.48 -3.77
CA ILE A 13 -19.38 14.12 -3.88
C ILE A 13 -18.35 13.26 -3.15
N GLU A 14 -18.66 12.82 -1.94
CA GLU A 14 -17.76 11.98 -1.16
C GLU A 14 -17.42 10.69 -1.91
N LYS A 15 -18.42 10.03 -2.50
CA LYS A 15 -18.21 8.81 -3.28
C LYS A 15 -17.27 9.05 -4.46
N PHE A 16 -17.46 10.13 -5.20
CA PHE A 16 -16.61 10.45 -6.34
C PHE A 16 -15.19 10.75 -5.90
N VAL A 17 -15.03 11.51 -4.83
CA VAL A 17 -13.70 11.83 -4.30
C VAL A 17 -12.98 10.56 -3.84
N MET A 18 -13.69 9.68 -3.14
CA MET A 18 -13.08 8.44 -2.67
C MET A 18 -12.73 7.50 -3.82
N ALA A 19 -13.58 7.43 -4.84
CA ALA A 19 -13.27 6.62 -6.01
C ALA A 19 -12.03 7.14 -6.73
N TRP A 20 -11.93 8.47 -6.87
CA TRP A 20 -10.77 9.11 -7.45
C TRP A 20 -9.52 8.83 -6.62
N TYR A 21 -9.62 9.01 -5.30
CA TYR A 21 -8.51 8.78 -4.38
C TYR A 21 -8.02 7.33 -4.47
N ASN A 22 -8.95 6.38 -4.50
CA ASN A 22 -8.60 4.97 -4.59
C ASN A 22 -7.85 4.65 -5.88
N ARG A 23 -8.29 5.24 -7.00
CA ARG A 23 -7.58 5.04 -8.28
C ARG A 23 -6.16 5.62 -8.22
N GLN A 24 -6.01 6.80 -7.60
CA GLN A 24 -4.69 7.40 -7.45
C GLN A 24 -3.79 6.53 -6.58
N ALA A 25 -4.34 5.96 -5.51
CA ALA A 25 -3.58 5.09 -4.63
C ALA A 25 -3.07 3.85 -5.36
N ILE A 26 -3.93 3.20 -6.13
CA ILE A 26 -3.54 2.00 -6.91
C ILE A 26 -2.42 2.34 -7.89
N THR A 27 -2.55 3.44 -8.62
CA THR A 27 -1.51 3.88 -9.57
C THR A 27 -0.20 4.13 -8.83
N TYR A 28 -0.26 4.84 -7.72
CA TYR A 28 0.90 5.17 -6.93
C TYR A 28 1.62 3.90 -6.44
N PHE A 29 0.84 2.94 -5.92
CA PHE A 29 1.41 1.70 -5.39
C PHE A 29 2.06 0.86 -6.49
N ASN A 30 1.42 0.75 -7.65
CA ASN A 30 2.00 -0.01 -8.77
C ASN A 30 3.30 0.62 -9.22
N GLU A 31 3.35 1.94 -9.33
CA GLU A 31 4.56 2.65 -9.74
C GLU A 31 5.70 2.46 -8.74
N ARG A 32 5.38 2.39 -7.44
CA ARG A 32 6.39 2.21 -6.42
C ARG A 32 6.86 0.77 -6.30
N ALA A 33 5.99 -0.20 -6.61
CA ALA A 33 6.32 -1.61 -6.49
C ALA A 33 7.15 -2.12 -7.67
N GLU A 34 6.92 -1.58 -8.87
CA GLU A 34 7.52 -2.12 -10.09
C GLU A 34 9.05 -2.20 -10.06
N PRO A 35 9.79 -1.16 -9.64
CA PRO A 35 11.24 -1.25 -9.60
C PRO A 35 11.75 -2.34 -8.66
N TYR A 36 11.05 -2.58 -7.57
CA TYR A 36 11.48 -3.60 -6.59
C TYR A 36 11.15 -4.99 -7.08
N ALA A 37 10.02 -5.17 -7.73
CA ALA A 37 9.68 -6.45 -8.37
C ALA A 37 10.74 -6.78 -9.42
N HIS A 38 11.16 -5.79 -10.20
CA HIS A 38 12.20 -5.99 -11.21
C HIS A 38 13.52 -6.42 -10.56
N LYS A 39 13.92 -5.74 -9.48
CA LYS A 39 15.15 -6.09 -8.76
C LYS A 39 15.11 -7.50 -8.18
N LEU A 40 13.95 -7.92 -7.68
CA LEU A 40 13.76 -9.26 -7.16
C LEU A 40 13.67 -10.32 -8.24
N GLY A 41 13.47 -9.90 -9.49
CA GLY A 41 13.31 -10.84 -10.60
C GLY A 41 11.96 -11.54 -10.62
N VAL A 42 10.92 -10.92 -10.05
CA VAL A 42 9.57 -11.48 -10.04
C VAL A 42 8.63 -10.59 -10.84
N PRO A 43 7.54 -11.16 -11.41
CA PRO A 43 6.53 -10.35 -12.06
C PRO A 43 5.88 -9.43 -11.03
N LEU A 44 5.41 -8.26 -11.47
CA LEU A 44 4.67 -7.37 -10.57
C LEU A 44 3.38 -8.06 -10.16
N PRO A 45 3.17 -8.32 -8.86
CA PRO A 45 1.94 -8.96 -8.40
C PRO A 45 0.73 -8.03 -8.56
N PRO A 46 -0.48 -8.58 -8.62
CA PRO A 46 -1.67 -7.74 -8.51
C PRO A 46 -1.67 -7.00 -7.19
N ILE A 47 -2.00 -5.72 -7.24
CA ILE A 47 -2.06 -4.87 -6.05
C ILE A 47 -3.48 -4.34 -5.91
N LYS A 48 -4.06 -4.50 -4.73
CA LYS A 48 -5.39 -3.99 -4.44
C LYS A 48 -5.39 -3.28 -3.10
N LEU A 49 -6.44 -2.52 -2.84
CA LEU A 49 -6.57 -1.82 -1.58
C LEU A 49 -7.09 -2.76 -0.51
N SER A 50 -6.47 -2.67 0.67
CA SER A 50 -6.82 -3.50 1.81
C SER A 50 -8.05 -2.96 2.51
N ARG A 51 -8.87 -3.87 3.06
CA ARG A 51 -9.97 -3.51 3.96
C ARG A 51 -9.54 -3.57 5.42
N ALA A 52 -8.33 -4.03 5.68
CA ALA A 52 -7.82 -4.10 7.04
C ALA A 52 -7.63 -2.70 7.62
N LYS A 53 -7.89 -2.55 8.91
CA LYS A 53 -7.76 -1.25 9.58
C LYS A 53 -6.48 -1.12 10.37
N THR A 54 -5.83 -2.24 10.68
CA THR A 54 -4.69 -2.28 11.58
C THR A 54 -3.38 -2.65 10.90
N ARG A 55 -3.43 -3.04 9.62
CA ARG A 55 -2.24 -3.44 8.88
C ARG A 55 -2.02 -2.52 7.70
N TRP A 56 -0.76 -2.18 7.47
CA TRP A 56 -0.39 -1.40 6.31
C TRP A 56 -0.48 -2.20 5.02
N GLY A 57 -0.17 -3.50 5.09
CA GLY A 57 -0.22 -4.33 3.91
C GLY A 57 -0.20 -5.81 4.26
N SER A 58 -0.42 -6.63 3.24
CA SER A 58 -0.36 -8.08 3.35
C SER A 58 -0.12 -8.69 1.97
N CYS A 59 0.31 -9.93 1.96
CA CYS A 59 0.48 -10.69 0.72
C CYS A 59 -0.23 -12.03 0.89
N SER A 60 -1.12 -12.35 -0.06
CA SER A 60 -1.86 -13.62 0.00
C SER A 60 -0.97 -14.77 -0.46
N SER A 61 -1.40 -16.00 -0.16
CA SER A 61 -0.69 -17.20 -0.61
C SER A 61 -0.64 -17.32 -2.13
N THR A 62 -1.57 -16.65 -2.83
CA THR A 62 -1.60 -16.64 -4.30
C THR A 62 -0.79 -15.49 -4.89
N GLY A 63 -0.17 -14.66 -4.05
CA GLY A 63 0.72 -13.60 -4.51
C GLY A 63 0.05 -12.25 -4.73
N THR A 64 -1.18 -12.04 -4.27
CA THR A 64 -1.83 -10.74 -4.36
C THR A 64 -1.42 -9.88 -3.17
N ILE A 65 -0.97 -8.66 -3.44
CA ILE A 65 -0.60 -7.71 -2.42
C ILE A 65 -1.79 -6.79 -2.13
N SER A 66 -2.14 -6.65 -0.86
CA SER A 66 -3.18 -5.74 -0.42
C SER A 66 -2.53 -4.64 0.40
N LEU A 67 -2.84 -3.38 0.08
CA LEU A 67 -2.20 -2.22 0.70
C LEU A 67 -3.25 -1.26 1.24
N ASN A 68 -2.98 -0.71 2.41
CA ASN A 68 -3.86 0.27 3.02
C ASN A 68 -3.73 1.60 2.29
N ARG A 69 -4.86 2.17 1.86
CA ARG A 69 -4.84 3.44 1.12
C ARG A 69 -4.28 4.59 1.95
N ALA A 70 -4.26 4.47 3.26
CA ALA A 70 -3.68 5.47 4.14
C ALA A 70 -2.17 5.63 3.94
N LEU A 71 -1.53 4.68 3.23
CA LEU A 71 -0.11 4.80 2.88
C LEU A 71 0.17 6.04 2.03
N MET A 72 -0.85 6.62 1.40
CA MET A 72 -0.69 7.87 0.65
C MET A 72 -0.28 9.04 1.57
N PHE A 73 -0.49 8.90 2.87
CA PHE A 73 -0.22 9.97 3.84
C PHE A 73 1.08 9.79 4.59
N ILE A 74 1.84 8.73 4.32
CA ILE A 74 3.11 8.51 5.02
C ILE A 74 4.27 8.77 4.08
N LYS A 75 5.47 8.86 4.66
CA LYS A 75 6.67 9.19 3.89
C LYS A 75 6.93 8.16 2.79
N PRO A 76 7.28 8.61 1.58
CA PRO A 76 7.50 7.70 0.45
C PRO A 76 8.53 6.60 0.74
N GLU A 77 9.55 6.88 1.54
CA GLU A 77 10.56 5.88 1.86
C GLU A 77 9.97 4.72 2.65
N LEU A 78 8.97 4.99 3.51
CA LEU A 78 8.29 3.94 4.25
C LEU A 78 7.39 3.11 3.33
N VAL A 79 6.76 3.76 2.37
CA VAL A 79 5.94 3.06 1.36
C VAL A 79 6.84 2.13 0.54
N ARG A 80 7.99 2.62 0.10
CA ARG A 80 8.93 1.79 -0.68
C ARG A 80 9.43 0.61 0.15
N TYR A 81 9.71 0.84 1.42
CA TYR A 81 10.10 -0.27 2.29
C TYR A 81 8.97 -1.31 2.39
N LEU A 82 7.74 -0.86 2.56
CA LEU A 82 6.61 -1.78 2.65
C LEU A 82 6.47 -2.59 1.37
N MET A 83 6.73 -1.98 0.20
CA MET A 83 6.72 -2.73 -1.05
C MET A 83 7.74 -3.86 -1.03
N THR A 84 8.95 -3.58 -0.54
CA THR A 84 9.97 -4.61 -0.38
C THR A 84 9.48 -5.71 0.55
N HIS A 85 8.90 -5.32 1.68
CA HIS A 85 8.39 -6.26 2.67
C HIS A 85 7.37 -7.22 2.07
N GLU A 86 6.39 -6.67 1.34
CA GLU A 86 5.33 -7.49 0.76
C GLU A 86 5.81 -8.30 -0.44
N LEU A 87 6.67 -7.72 -1.28
CA LEU A 87 7.22 -8.45 -2.42
C LEU A 87 8.07 -9.64 -1.99
N CYS A 88 8.80 -9.51 -0.89
CA CYS A 88 9.59 -10.63 -0.37
C CYS A 88 8.71 -11.79 0.05
N HIS A 89 7.45 -11.54 0.40
CA HIS A 89 6.48 -12.60 0.69
C HIS A 89 6.09 -13.42 -0.54
N THR A 90 6.31 -12.91 -1.73
CA THR A 90 6.07 -13.73 -2.94
C THR A 90 7.07 -14.87 -3.03
N MET A 91 8.19 -14.78 -2.34
CA MET A 91 9.22 -15.81 -2.32
C MET A 91 9.21 -16.62 -1.03
N HIS A 92 8.89 -15.97 0.09
CA HIS A 92 8.86 -16.61 1.41
C HIS A 92 7.63 -16.11 2.16
N MET A 93 6.58 -16.94 2.23
CA MET A 93 5.32 -16.52 2.84
C MET A 93 5.43 -16.27 4.33
N ASN A 94 6.21 -17.08 5.04
CA ASN A 94 6.35 -16.93 6.49
C ASN A 94 7.51 -15.98 6.82
N HIS A 95 7.43 -15.32 7.95
CA HIS A 95 8.50 -14.46 8.45
C HIS A 95 9.63 -15.32 9.03
N SER A 96 10.15 -16.23 8.20
CA SER A 96 11.25 -17.12 8.55
C SER A 96 12.59 -16.39 8.50
N LEU A 97 13.65 -17.06 8.92
CA LEU A 97 14.98 -16.50 8.80
C LEU A 97 15.30 -16.17 7.34
N ARG A 98 14.92 -17.04 6.41
CA ARG A 98 15.16 -16.79 4.98
C ARG A 98 14.44 -15.54 4.50
N TYR A 99 13.22 -15.33 4.98
CA TYR A 99 12.46 -14.15 4.62
C TYR A 99 13.20 -12.88 5.07
N TRP A 100 13.61 -12.82 6.34
CA TRP A 100 14.28 -11.64 6.85
C TRP A 100 15.66 -11.43 6.25
N GLN A 101 16.34 -12.50 5.88
CA GLN A 101 17.60 -12.38 5.16
C GLN A 101 17.40 -11.75 3.79
N LEU A 102 16.31 -12.11 3.11
CA LEU A 102 15.97 -11.51 1.82
C LEU A 102 15.63 -10.04 1.98
N VAL A 103 14.80 -9.70 2.97
CA VAL A 103 14.47 -8.29 3.24
C VAL A 103 15.72 -7.49 3.52
N GLU A 104 16.62 -8.02 4.33
CA GLU A 104 17.84 -7.34 4.69
C GLU A 104 18.75 -7.09 3.49
N CYS A 105 18.75 -7.98 2.51
CA CYS A 105 19.52 -7.78 1.28
C CYS A 105 19.10 -6.50 0.57
N TYR A 106 17.82 -6.18 0.59
CA TYR A 106 17.30 -5.01 -0.11
C TYR A 106 17.15 -3.80 0.80
N GLN A 107 17.06 -4.02 2.10
CA GLN A 107 16.91 -2.97 3.08
C GLN A 107 17.64 -3.36 4.36
N PRO A 108 18.95 -3.06 4.44
CA PRO A 108 19.72 -3.41 5.65
C PRO A 108 19.15 -2.83 6.93
N ASP A 109 18.49 -1.66 6.83
CA ASP A 109 17.91 -0.98 7.99
C ASP A 109 16.47 -1.39 8.25
N TYR A 110 16.06 -2.57 7.82
CA TYR A 110 14.64 -2.95 7.87
C TYR A 110 14.03 -2.85 9.26
N LYS A 111 14.78 -3.12 10.30
CA LYS A 111 14.25 -3.04 11.66
C LYS A 111 13.81 -1.63 12.02
N SER A 112 14.58 -0.64 11.58
CA SER A 112 14.24 0.76 11.78
C SER A 112 12.96 1.12 11.01
N PHE A 113 12.84 0.63 9.77
CA PHE A 113 11.66 0.90 8.96
C PHE A 113 10.42 0.23 9.51
N GLU A 114 10.54 -1.00 10.04
CA GLU A 114 9.42 -1.68 10.69
C GLU A 114 8.90 -0.85 11.86
N LYS A 115 9.81 -0.33 12.68
CA LYS A 115 9.44 0.50 13.82
C LYS A 115 8.78 1.80 13.37
N ARG A 116 9.33 2.45 12.34
CA ARG A 116 8.77 3.70 11.82
C ARG A 116 7.39 3.51 11.23
N LEU A 117 7.14 2.39 10.55
CA LEU A 117 5.81 2.07 10.02
C LEU A 117 4.80 1.93 11.14
N HIS A 118 5.19 1.25 12.21
CA HIS A 118 4.32 1.11 13.37
C HIS A 118 3.96 2.47 13.97
N GLN A 119 4.95 3.35 14.11
CA GLN A 119 4.73 4.68 14.65
C GLN A 119 3.89 5.56 13.72
N ALA A 120 4.05 5.39 12.42
CA ALA A 120 3.32 6.20 11.44
C ALA A 120 1.81 5.99 11.51
N SER A 121 1.36 4.84 12.00
CA SER A 121 -0.06 4.54 12.10
C SER A 121 -0.81 5.55 12.97
N LEU A 122 -0.12 6.25 13.86
CA LEU A 122 -0.73 7.20 14.79
C LEU A 122 -1.01 8.56 14.14
N GLN A 123 -0.47 8.81 12.94
CA GLN A 123 -0.54 10.12 12.29
C GLN A 123 -1.48 10.15 11.10
N VAL A 124 -2.14 9.05 10.80
CA VAL A 124 -2.96 8.91 9.61
C VAL A 124 -4.40 9.32 9.90
N PRO A 125 -5.05 10.11 9.01
CA PRO A 125 -6.44 10.47 9.20
C PRO A 125 -7.33 9.23 9.33
N TYR A 126 -8.30 9.30 10.22
CA TYR A 126 -9.17 8.16 10.50
C TYR A 126 -9.89 7.66 9.25
N TRP A 127 -10.43 8.58 8.44
CA TRP A 127 -11.16 8.21 7.24
C TRP A 127 -10.29 7.49 6.21
N ALA A 128 -9.00 7.78 6.20
CA ALA A 128 -8.08 7.13 5.26
C ALA A 128 -7.76 5.70 5.69
N ARG A 129 -7.85 5.40 7.00
CA ARG A 129 -7.61 4.05 7.52
C ARG A 129 -8.84 3.16 7.42
N SER A 130 -10.03 3.78 7.33
CA SER A 130 -11.29 3.04 7.26
C SER A 130 -11.62 2.65 5.83
N GLN A 131 -12.31 1.53 5.70
CA GLN A 131 -12.82 1.09 4.41
C GLN A 131 -14.28 1.45 4.24
#